data_65624cf76e2556de8b652d54cf929f0f
#
_entry.id   65624cf76e2556de8b652d54cf929f0f
#
_cell.length_a   1.000
_cell.length_b   1.000
_cell.length_c   1.000
_cell.angle_alpha   90.00
_cell.angle_beta   90.00
_cell.angle_gamma   90.00
#
_symmetry.space_group_name_H-M   'P 1'
#
loop_
_entity.id
_entity.type
_entity.pdbx_description
1 polymer ?
#
loop_
_entity_poly.entity_id
_entity_poly.type
_entity_poly.pdbx_seq_one_letter_code
_entity_poly.pdbx_strand_id
1 'polypeptide(L)'
;MLRIHQFAAIACLQCGLLLGNAPAWGQTTGADALPEAINPALEGIVDLAETDMPLGVGYLAPKRSSGIQANWLSEVELPLYSQPGGEHWGWIWQGWLIPNGQQAFAIGRDASFTMVSVEPLKLAFPILQAREDGWMQMQYTDGGSAWVHRAQFDDRGLELAFYSWEEGLEDADSLSLRDGSNAQVLRSQPARGRNVLSLVSTNSLIEPLEIQDNWVRVRVTRPVNGCQPLTGAREEEGWLQWKNLAGDVLMLPSREDCAG
;
A
#
# COMPACT_ATOMS: atom_id res chain seq x y z
N MET A 1 70.70 -1.47 52.14
CA MET A 1 71.82 -0.86 51.34
C MET A 1 71.14 -0.37 50.03
N LEU A 2 71.00 0.94 49.93
CA LEU A 2 71.55 1.85 48.91
C LEU A 2 70.86 1.66 47.52
N ARG A 3 70.42 2.64 46.84
CA ARG A 3 70.35 4.11 46.79
C ARG A 3 69.26 4.47 45.72
N ILE A 4 68.39 5.31 46.05
CA ILE A 4 67.99 6.56 45.41
C ILE A 4 68.68 6.91 44.08
N HIS A 5 67.90 7.15 43.02
CA HIS A 5 68.07 8.30 42.13
C HIS A 5 66.74 8.74 41.52
N GLN A 6 66.38 9.97 41.88
CA GLN A 6 65.45 10.81 41.24
C GLN A 6 65.98 11.25 39.85
N PHE A 7 65.14 11.28 38.84
CA PHE A 7 65.22 12.28 37.76
C PHE A 7 63.82 12.77 37.41
N ALA A 8 63.61 14.03 37.72
CA ALA A 8 62.51 14.83 37.19
C ALA A 8 62.85 15.21 35.75
N ALA A 9 61.88 15.13 34.90
CA ALA A 9 61.89 15.83 33.62
C ALA A 9 60.48 16.33 33.31
N ILE A 10 60.40 17.63 33.34
CA ILE A 10 59.32 18.48 32.89
C ILE A 10 59.26 18.40 31.38
N ALA A 11 58.10 18.15 30.81
CA ALA A 11 57.82 18.46 29.41
C ALA A 11 56.35 18.79 29.21
N CYS A 12 56.12 20.04 29.15
CA CYS A 12 55.24 20.84 28.30
C CYS A 12 53.89 20.27 27.85
N LEU A 13 52.90 20.88 28.46
CA LEU A 13 51.58 21.14 27.93
C LEU A 13 51.67 21.70 26.49
N GLN A 14 51.11 21.00 25.53
CA GLN A 14 50.48 21.61 24.38
C GLN A 14 49.11 20.94 24.16
N CYS A 15 48.09 21.46 24.83
CA CYS A 15 46.70 21.29 24.44
C CYS A 15 46.50 22.03 23.11
N GLY A 16 46.64 21.32 22.03
CA GLY A 16 46.12 21.77 20.73
C GLY A 16 44.58 21.65 20.75
N LEU A 17 43.93 22.78 20.93
CA LEU A 17 42.54 22.96 20.64
C LEU A 17 42.32 22.74 19.14
N LEU A 18 42.06 21.52 18.75
CA LEU A 18 41.38 21.24 17.49
C LEU A 18 39.91 21.60 17.66
N LEU A 19 39.60 22.85 17.42
CA LEU A 19 38.24 23.28 17.10
C LEU A 19 37.87 22.59 15.78
N GLY A 20 37.37 21.38 15.90
CA GLY A 20 36.65 20.73 14.81
C GLY A 20 35.43 21.58 14.50
N ASN A 21 35.42 22.21 13.34
CA ASN A 21 34.24 22.76 12.75
C ASN A 21 33.22 21.63 12.59
N ALA A 22 32.38 21.44 13.59
CA ALA A 22 31.15 20.73 13.40
C ALA A 22 30.36 21.52 12.32
N PRO A 23 29.88 20.85 11.26
CA PRO A 23 28.98 21.52 10.35
C PRO A 23 27.81 22.05 11.19
N ALA A 24 27.63 23.35 11.16
CA ALA A 24 26.44 23.98 11.74
C ALA A 24 25.26 23.45 10.94
N TRP A 25 24.61 22.44 11.46
CA TRP A 25 23.27 22.08 11.03
C TRP A 25 22.44 23.30 11.33
N GLY A 26 22.03 23.99 10.27
CA GLY A 26 21.27 25.21 10.37
C GLY A 26 20.05 24.94 11.26
N GLN A 27 20.08 25.49 12.45
CA GLN A 27 18.89 25.68 13.26
C GLN A 27 18.04 26.69 12.48
N THR A 28 17.13 26.22 11.67
CA THR A 28 16.01 27.01 11.20
C THR A 28 15.19 27.34 12.44
N THR A 29 15.46 28.48 13.05
CA THR A 29 14.64 29.13 14.07
C THR A 29 13.40 29.71 13.38
N GLY A 30 12.50 28.84 13.01
CA GLY A 30 11.13 29.12 12.70
C GLY A 30 10.37 27.90 13.18
N ALA A 31 9.47 28.08 14.13
CA ALA A 31 8.43 27.08 14.33
C ALA A 31 7.54 27.17 13.09
N ASP A 32 8.05 26.65 11.99
CA ASP A 32 7.24 26.43 10.80
C ASP A 32 6.16 25.44 11.25
N ALA A 33 4.94 25.92 11.28
CA ALA A 33 3.79 25.08 11.50
C ALA A 33 3.94 23.88 10.56
N LEU A 34 3.76 22.67 11.09
CA LEU A 34 3.71 21.46 10.26
C LEU A 34 2.81 21.79 9.08
N PRO A 35 3.28 21.58 7.85
CA PRO A 35 2.44 21.81 6.69
C PRO A 35 1.12 21.06 6.87
N GLU A 36 0.04 21.62 6.42
CA GLU A 36 -1.29 21.02 6.51
C GLU A 36 -1.29 19.63 5.87
N ALA A 37 -1.89 18.64 6.53
CA ALA A 37 -1.99 17.30 6.00
C ALA A 37 -2.67 17.34 4.63
N ILE A 38 -2.02 16.77 3.62
CA ILE A 38 -2.55 16.75 2.27
C ILE A 38 -3.71 15.77 2.23
N ASN A 39 -4.80 16.20 1.59
CA ASN A 39 -5.89 15.27 1.27
C ASN A 39 -5.35 14.23 0.27
N PRO A 40 -5.13 12.98 0.68
CA PRO A 40 -4.56 11.97 -0.20
C PRO A 40 -5.40 11.70 -1.46
N ALA A 41 -6.71 11.98 -1.42
CA ALA A 41 -7.59 11.84 -2.58
C ALA A 41 -7.30 12.85 -3.70
N LEU A 42 -6.55 13.91 -3.46
CA LEU A 42 -6.42 15.00 -4.41
C LEU A 42 -5.02 15.22 -4.96
N GLU A 43 -3.94 15.00 -4.21
CA GLU A 43 -2.61 15.47 -4.64
C GLU A 43 -1.44 14.59 -4.16
N GLY A 44 -1.41 13.38 -4.08
CA GLY A 44 -0.21 12.71 -3.59
C GLY A 44 -0.28 11.20 -3.49
N ILE A 45 -1.23 10.63 -4.20
CA ILE A 45 -1.35 9.18 -4.25
C ILE A 45 -1.04 8.70 -5.66
N VAL A 46 -0.11 7.76 -5.74
CA VAL A 46 0.10 6.97 -6.95
C VAL A 46 -0.79 5.75 -6.83
N ASP A 47 -1.78 5.64 -7.71
CA ASP A 47 -2.66 4.48 -7.77
C ASP A 47 -1.97 3.33 -8.51
N LEU A 48 -1.65 2.28 -7.78
CA LEU A 48 -1.00 1.08 -8.30
C LEU A 48 -1.91 0.20 -9.16
N ALA A 49 -3.21 0.45 -9.16
CA ALA A 49 -4.12 -0.31 -10.02
C ALA A 49 -3.81 -0.12 -11.51
N GLU A 50 -3.18 0.98 -11.87
CA GLU A 50 -2.81 1.34 -13.25
C GLU A 50 -1.33 1.09 -13.57
N THR A 51 -0.61 0.41 -12.69
CA THR A 51 0.81 0.12 -12.86
C THR A 51 1.10 -1.39 -12.88
N ASP A 52 2.25 -1.77 -13.42
CA ASP A 52 2.72 -3.16 -13.40
C ASP A 52 3.42 -3.55 -12.07
N MET A 53 3.43 -2.66 -11.08
CA MET A 53 4.12 -2.92 -9.81
C MET A 53 3.44 -4.06 -9.03
N PRO A 54 4.21 -4.92 -8.35
CA PRO A 54 3.64 -6.00 -7.55
C PRO A 54 2.71 -5.46 -6.45
N LEU A 55 1.50 -6.01 -6.35
CA LEU A 55 0.54 -5.67 -5.31
C LEU A 55 0.67 -6.55 -4.05
N GLY A 56 1.56 -7.54 -4.08
CA GLY A 56 1.80 -8.45 -2.96
C GLY A 56 0.64 -9.40 -2.68
N VAL A 57 0.40 -9.69 -1.40
CA VAL A 57 -0.54 -10.74 -0.96
C VAL A 57 -1.93 -10.22 -0.58
N GLY A 58 -2.09 -8.91 -0.46
CA GLY A 58 -3.34 -8.29 -0.06
C GLY A 58 -3.17 -6.80 0.19
N TYR A 59 -4.08 -6.22 0.95
CA TYR A 59 -4.08 -4.79 1.23
C TYR A 59 -4.53 -4.48 2.66
N LEU A 60 -4.11 -3.30 3.15
CA LEU A 60 -4.49 -2.73 4.42
C LEU A 60 -5.42 -1.54 4.19
N ALA A 61 -6.62 -1.60 4.73
CA ALA A 61 -7.63 -0.57 4.61
C ALA A 61 -8.49 -0.46 5.88
N PRO A 62 -9.26 0.62 6.06
CA PRO A 62 -10.27 0.70 7.12
C PRO A 62 -11.33 -0.38 6.97
N LYS A 63 -11.74 -1.00 8.09
CA LYS A 63 -12.83 -1.98 8.13
C LYS A 63 -14.18 -1.38 7.70
N ARG A 64 -14.40 -0.11 7.99
CA ARG A 64 -15.62 0.60 7.65
C ARG A 64 -15.30 1.71 6.65
N SER A 65 -15.88 1.65 5.49
CA SER A 65 -16.00 2.79 4.60
C SER A 65 -17.20 3.61 5.06
N SER A 66 -17.01 4.57 5.94
CA SER A 66 -18.05 5.57 6.19
C SER A 66 -18.08 6.53 5.00
N GLY A 67 -18.94 6.27 4.03
CA GLY A 67 -19.09 6.95 2.76
C GLY A 67 -18.45 8.33 2.66
N ILE A 68 -17.54 8.54 1.70
CA ILE A 68 -16.75 9.75 1.43
C ILE A 68 -15.39 9.79 2.18
N GLN A 69 -14.65 8.70 2.32
CA GLN A 69 -13.36 8.81 2.98
C GLN A 69 -12.18 8.29 2.18
N ALA A 70 -11.87 9.01 1.11
CA ALA A 70 -10.54 8.94 0.52
C ALA A 70 -9.45 9.42 1.49
N ASN A 71 -9.79 10.11 2.58
CA ASN A 71 -8.85 10.73 3.51
C ASN A 71 -8.73 10.06 4.88
N TRP A 72 -8.91 8.74 4.94
CA TRP A 72 -8.74 8.02 6.20
C TRP A 72 -7.32 8.14 6.78
N LEU A 73 -6.33 8.46 5.96
CA LEU A 73 -4.95 8.69 6.42
C LEU A 73 -4.83 9.86 7.41
N SER A 74 -5.73 10.85 7.35
CA SER A 74 -5.74 11.96 8.32
C SER A 74 -6.07 11.53 9.75
N GLU A 75 -6.66 10.34 9.90
CA GLU A 75 -7.05 9.79 11.21
C GLU A 75 -6.10 8.69 11.70
N VAL A 76 -5.10 8.33 10.86
CA VAL A 76 -4.18 7.23 11.14
C VAL A 76 -2.98 7.66 11.96
N GLU A 77 -2.66 6.83 12.94
CA GLU A 77 -1.39 6.82 13.65
C GLU A 77 -0.83 5.38 13.58
N LEU A 78 -0.08 5.08 12.55
CA LEU A 78 0.45 3.74 12.29
C LEU A 78 1.96 3.70 12.50
N PRO A 79 2.47 2.99 13.51
CA PRO A 79 3.90 2.84 13.72
C PRO A 79 4.52 1.90 12.68
N LEU A 80 5.69 2.28 12.21
CA LEU A 80 6.46 1.57 11.19
C LEU A 80 7.74 0.99 11.78
N TYR A 81 8.09 -0.21 11.37
CA TYR A 81 9.28 -0.94 11.84
C TYR A 81 10.16 -1.34 10.67
N SER A 82 11.47 -1.38 10.90
CA SER A 82 12.45 -1.78 9.88
C SER A 82 12.38 -3.28 9.55
N GLN A 83 11.97 -4.10 10.54
CA GLN A 83 11.80 -5.55 10.43
C GLN A 83 10.83 -6.05 11.50
N PRO A 84 10.28 -7.28 11.36
CA PRO A 84 9.44 -7.90 12.39
C PRO A 84 10.16 -7.98 13.74
N GLY A 85 9.53 -7.43 14.80
CA GLY A 85 10.12 -7.35 16.13
C GLY A 85 11.36 -6.46 16.25
N GLY A 86 11.70 -5.71 15.22
CA GLY A 86 12.84 -4.82 15.17
C GLY A 86 12.58 -3.46 15.80
N GLU A 87 13.50 -2.54 15.54
CA GLU A 87 13.38 -1.17 16.04
C GLU A 87 12.27 -0.43 15.32
N HIS A 88 11.57 0.38 16.11
CA HIS A 88 10.60 1.33 15.59
C HIS A 88 11.31 2.36 14.71
N TRP A 89 10.88 2.42 13.44
CA TRP A 89 11.54 3.24 12.42
C TRP A 89 10.90 4.63 12.27
N GLY A 90 9.56 4.71 12.37
CA GLY A 90 8.82 5.94 12.15
C GLY A 90 7.31 5.72 12.22
N TRP A 91 6.55 6.68 11.74
CA TRP A 91 5.10 6.71 11.79
C TRP A 91 4.49 7.13 10.46
N ILE A 92 3.34 6.56 10.09
CA ILE A 92 2.33 7.29 9.32
C ILE A 92 1.41 7.94 10.35
N TRP A 93 1.43 9.26 10.40
CA TRP A 93 0.68 10.02 11.39
C TRP A 93 -0.09 11.14 10.72
N GLN A 94 -1.41 11.07 10.77
CA GLN A 94 -2.31 12.08 10.20
C GLN A 94 -1.98 12.48 8.73
N GLY A 95 -1.65 11.51 7.92
CA GLY A 95 -1.27 11.75 6.52
C GLY A 95 0.19 12.12 6.27
N TRP A 96 1.01 12.09 7.31
CA TRP A 96 2.45 12.37 7.23
C TRP A 96 3.28 11.12 7.44
N LEU A 97 4.41 11.03 6.74
CA LEU A 97 5.47 10.09 7.05
C LEU A 97 6.48 10.77 7.98
N ILE A 98 6.67 10.23 9.18
CA ILE A 98 7.54 10.80 10.21
C ILE A 98 8.58 9.76 10.61
N PRO A 99 9.80 9.79 10.06
CA PRO A 99 10.89 8.97 10.55
C PRO A 99 11.33 9.37 11.96
N ASN A 100 11.76 8.41 12.77
CA ASN A 100 12.23 8.67 14.12
C ASN A 100 13.39 9.67 14.16
N GLY A 101 13.32 10.64 15.07
CA GLY A 101 14.35 11.64 15.27
C GLY A 101 14.44 12.69 14.17
N GLN A 102 13.52 12.71 13.21
CA GLN A 102 13.46 13.69 12.14
C GLN A 102 12.20 14.54 12.27
N GLN A 103 12.22 15.70 11.64
CA GLN A 103 11.00 16.50 11.48
C GLN A 103 10.05 15.77 10.52
N ALA A 104 8.76 15.92 10.76
CA ALA A 104 7.75 15.46 9.84
C ALA A 104 7.99 16.06 8.45
N PHE A 105 7.95 15.24 7.42
CA PHE A 105 7.90 15.76 6.07
C PHE A 105 6.61 15.31 5.41
N ALA A 106 6.01 16.24 4.71
CA ALA A 106 4.80 15.99 3.97
C ALA A 106 5.07 14.94 2.90
N ILE A 107 4.20 13.96 2.82
CA ILE A 107 4.02 13.23 1.59
C ILE A 107 3.10 14.09 0.74
N GLY A 108 3.67 14.79 -0.19
CA GLY A 108 2.97 15.73 -1.02
C GLY A 108 3.70 15.91 -2.33
N ARG A 109 4.23 17.08 -2.57
CA ARG A 109 4.81 17.44 -3.86
C ARG A 109 5.98 16.57 -4.32
N ASP A 110 6.79 16.06 -3.37
CA ASP A 110 8.04 15.36 -3.68
C ASP A 110 8.03 13.89 -3.23
N ALA A 111 7.02 13.46 -2.50
CA ALA A 111 6.84 12.07 -2.10
C ALA A 111 5.34 11.76 -1.96
N SER A 112 4.88 10.78 -2.69
CA SER A 112 3.48 10.36 -2.65
C SER A 112 3.35 9.01 -1.96
N PHE A 113 2.27 8.80 -1.21
CA PHE A 113 1.90 7.45 -0.81
C PHE A 113 1.53 6.64 -2.05
N THR A 114 2.04 5.43 -2.09
CA THR A 114 1.69 4.46 -3.12
C THR A 114 0.57 3.59 -2.58
N MET A 115 -0.60 3.70 -3.16
CA MET A 115 -1.81 3.01 -2.70
C MET A 115 -2.51 2.35 -3.89
N VAL A 116 -3.48 1.52 -3.60
CA VAL A 116 -4.35 0.90 -4.60
C VAL A 116 -5.80 1.24 -4.29
N SER A 117 -6.56 1.59 -5.32
CA SER A 117 -8.00 1.76 -5.19
C SER A 117 -8.67 0.39 -5.19
N VAL A 118 -9.35 0.04 -4.12
CA VAL A 118 -9.98 -1.28 -3.92
C VAL A 118 -11.52 -1.23 -3.95
N GLU A 119 -12.07 -0.03 -3.81
CA GLU A 119 -13.50 0.26 -3.92
C GLU A 119 -13.66 1.71 -4.38
N PRO A 120 -14.86 2.16 -4.77
CA PRO A 120 -15.09 3.56 -5.03
C PRO A 120 -14.62 4.43 -3.87
N LEU A 121 -13.67 5.31 -4.13
CA LEU A 121 -13.09 6.24 -3.15
C LEU A 121 -12.36 5.60 -1.95
N LYS A 122 -12.11 4.29 -1.95
CA LYS A 122 -11.36 3.60 -0.90
C LYS A 122 -9.96 3.25 -1.38
N LEU A 123 -8.98 3.91 -0.83
CA LEU A 123 -7.57 3.67 -1.07
C LEU A 123 -6.99 2.76 0.01
N ALA A 124 -6.09 1.88 -0.36
CA ALA A 124 -5.50 0.89 0.53
C ALA A 124 -3.99 0.79 0.30
N PHE A 125 -3.24 0.47 1.36
CA PHE A 125 -1.82 0.16 1.22
C PHE A 125 -1.62 -1.29 0.77
N PRO A 126 -0.82 -1.56 -0.25
CA PRO A 126 -0.44 -2.92 -0.61
C PRO A 126 0.36 -3.59 0.50
N ILE A 127 0.05 -4.84 0.78
CA ILE A 127 0.79 -5.70 1.69
C ILE A 127 1.59 -6.71 0.89
N LEU A 128 2.91 -6.52 0.89
CA LEU A 128 3.83 -7.34 0.11
C LEU A 128 4.00 -8.73 0.70
N GLN A 129 3.98 -8.83 2.03
CA GLN A 129 4.09 -10.07 2.79
C GLN A 129 3.24 -9.99 4.06
N ALA A 130 2.62 -11.10 4.44
CA ALA A 130 1.93 -11.28 5.71
C ALA A 130 2.46 -12.53 6.40
N ARG A 131 2.70 -12.44 7.72
CA ARG A 131 3.20 -13.52 8.54
C ARG A 131 2.14 -13.98 9.53
N GLU A 132 2.21 -15.23 9.93
CA GLU A 132 1.28 -15.82 10.90
C GLU A 132 1.32 -15.15 12.28
N ASP A 133 2.49 -14.60 12.66
CA ASP A 133 2.68 -13.87 13.91
C ASP A 133 2.11 -12.44 13.91
N GLY A 134 1.43 -12.05 12.85
CA GLY A 134 0.74 -10.77 12.71
C GLY A 134 1.56 -9.63 12.12
N TRP A 135 2.82 -9.86 11.77
CA TRP A 135 3.64 -8.90 11.07
C TRP A 135 3.31 -8.86 9.57
N MET A 136 3.26 -7.65 9.01
CA MET A 136 3.00 -7.42 7.60
C MET A 136 3.97 -6.40 7.04
N GLN A 137 4.50 -6.67 5.85
CA GLN A 137 5.30 -5.71 5.11
C GLN A 137 4.39 -4.89 4.22
N MET A 138 4.27 -3.62 4.53
CA MET A 138 3.42 -2.66 3.84
C MET A 138 4.27 -1.79 2.91
N GLN A 139 3.85 -1.63 1.68
CA GLN A 139 4.40 -0.62 0.78
C GLN A 139 3.71 0.71 1.06
N TYR A 140 4.48 1.77 1.26
CA TYR A 140 3.91 3.09 1.56
C TYR A 140 4.31 4.18 0.57
N THR A 141 5.44 4.00 -0.14
CA THR A 141 5.87 4.87 -1.25
C THR A 141 6.42 4.02 -2.38
N ASP A 142 6.72 4.63 -3.53
CA ASP A 142 7.44 3.96 -4.60
C ASP A 142 8.81 3.48 -4.10
N GLY A 143 9.04 2.17 -4.14
CA GLY A 143 10.25 1.52 -3.62
C GLY A 143 10.42 1.55 -2.10
N GLY A 144 9.49 2.14 -1.32
CA GLY A 144 9.55 2.21 0.13
C GLY A 144 8.58 1.22 0.79
N SER A 145 9.09 0.38 1.70
CA SER A 145 8.28 -0.51 2.51
C SER A 145 8.71 -0.51 3.98
N ALA A 146 7.79 -0.81 4.86
CA ALA A 146 8.02 -0.96 6.29
C ALA A 146 7.15 -2.08 6.85
N TRP A 147 7.51 -2.56 8.03
CA TRP A 147 6.73 -3.55 8.73
C TRP A 147 5.75 -2.89 9.69
N VAL A 148 4.53 -3.41 9.72
CA VAL A 148 3.45 -3.05 10.64
C VAL A 148 2.95 -4.30 11.36
N HIS A 149 2.34 -4.15 12.51
CA HIS A 149 1.83 -5.30 13.26
C HIS A 149 0.32 -5.18 13.50
N ARG A 150 -0.40 -6.28 13.28
CA ARG A 150 -1.87 -6.34 13.39
C ARG A 150 -2.41 -5.82 14.74
N ALA A 151 -1.71 -6.07 15.85
CA ALA A 151 -2.14 -5.61 17.17
C ALA A 151 -2.24 -4.08 17.29
N GLN A 152 -1.68 -3.33 16.35
CA GLN A 152 -1.67 -1.86 16.38
C GLN A 152 -2.80 -1.24 15.56
N PHE A 153 -3.57 -2.07 14.84
CA PHE A 153 -4.64 -1.57 13.97
C PHE A 153 -5.86 -1.09 14.75
N ASP A 154 -6.11 -1.65 15.91
CA ASP A 154 -7.31 -1.34 16.72
C ASP A 154 -7.03 -0.33 17.83
N ASP A 155 -5.75 -0.02 18.12
CA ASP A 155 -5.36 0.72 19.34
C ASP A 155 -5.61 2.23 19.24
N ARG A 156 -5.96 2.80 18.09
CA ARG A 156 -5.92 4.25 17.88
C ARG A 156 -7.12 4.89 17.18
N GLY A 157 -8.25 4.21 17.21
CA GLY A 157 -9.55 4.79 16.81
C GLY A 157 -9.97 4.55 15.38
N LEU A 158 -9.04 4.28 14.45
CA LEU A 158 -9.37 3.80 13.12
C LEU A 158 -9.16 2.29 13.09
N GLU A 159 -10.24 1.55 12.96
CA GLU A 159 -10.16 0.11 12.80
C GLU A 159 -9.62 -0.24 11.41
N LEU A 160 -8.32 -0.53 11.32
CA LEU A 160 -7.72 -1.07 10.11
C LEU A 160 -7.89 -2.59 10.04
N ALA A 161 -7.92 -3.13 8.83
CA ALA A 161 -7.88 -4.55 8.59
C ALA A 161 -6.97 -4.89 7.41
N PHE A 162 -6.35 -6.04 7.50
CA PHE A 162 -5.73 -6.69 6.36
C PHE A 162 -6.77 -7.55 5.66
N TYR A 163 -6.83 -7.42 4.36
CA TYR A 163 -7.63 -8.22 3.45
C TYR A 163 -6.68 -8.90 2.46
N SER A 164 -6.78 -10.20 2.31
CA SER A 164 -6.13 -10.86 1.16
C SER A 164 -6.82 -10.42 -0.14
N TRP A 165 -6.11 -10.54 -1.26
CA TRP A 165 -6.74 -10.24 -2.55
C TRP A 165 -7.91 -11.19 -2.83
N GLU A 166 -7.82 -12.44 -2.39
CA GLU A 166 -8.89 -13.43 -2.53
C GLU A 166 -10.16 -12.99 -1.81
N GLU A 167 -10.06 -12.64 -0.51
CA GLU A 167 -11.18 -12.11 0.28
C GLU A 167 -11.77 -10.84 -0.37
N GLY A 168 -10.91 -9.92 -0.83
CA GLY A 168 -11.37 -8.69 -1.47
C GLY A 168 -12.12 -8.93 -2.79
N LEU A 169 -11.76 -9.97 -3.55
CA LEU A 169 -12.45 -10.33 -4.79
C LEU A 169 -13.76 -11.09 -4.52
N GLU A 170 -13.81 -11.90 -3.45
CA GLU A 170 -15.04 -12.61 -3.04
C GLU A 170 -16.13 -11.66 -2.56
N ASP A 171 -15.72 -10.61 -1.84
CA ASP A 171 -16.64 -9.63 -1.25
C ASP A 171 -17.04 -8.51 -2.23
N ALA A 172 -16.43 -8.46 -3.40
CA ALA A 172 -16.67 -7.40 -4.37
C ALA A 172 -18.00 -7.60 -5.15
N ASP A 173 -18.76 -6.53 -5.33
CA ASP A 173 -19.95 -6.53 -6.21
C ASP A 173 -19.57 -6.71 -7.69
N SER A 174 -18.44 -6.18 -8.08
CA SER A 174 -17.90 -6.32 -9.43
C SER A 174 -16.38 -6.24 -9.44
N LEU A 175 -15.78 -6.73 -10.53
CA LEU A 175 -14.34 -6.78 -10.73
C LEU A 175 -13.92 -5.92 -11.91
N SER A 176 -12.72 -5.36 -11.83
CA SER A 176 -12.04 -4.68 -12.93
C SER A 176 -10.76 -5.41 -13.32
N LEU A 177 -10.41 -5.35 -14.60
CA LEU A 177 -9.10 -5.80 -15.05
C LEU A 177 -8.07 -4.78 -14.58
N ARG A 178 -7.03 -5.26 -13.92
CA ARG A 178 -5.85 -4.47 -13.67
C ARG A 178 -5.21 -4.14 -15.02
N ASP A 179 -4.64 -2.94 -15.14
CA ASP A 179 -4.12 -2.45 -16.42
C ASP A 179 -5.22 -2.47 -17.51
N GLY A 180 -6.07 -1.45 -17.46
CA GLY A 180 -7.30 -1.30 -18.24
C GLY A 180 -7.21 -1.48 -19.77
N SER A 181 -6.03 -1.81 -20.31
CA SER A 181 -5.79 -2.05 -21.74
C SER A 181 -5.84 -3.51 -22.15
N ASN A 182 -5.75 -4.45 -21.20
CA ASN A 182 -5.59 -5.85 -21.52
C ASN A 182 -6.91 -6.64 -21.42
N ALA A 183 -7.39 -7.12 -22.56
CA ALA A 183 -8.46 -8.10 -22.58
C ALA A 183 -7.98 -9.44 -22.02
N GLN A 184 -8.79 -10.06 -21.16
CA GLN A 184 -8.55 -11.42 -20.68
C GLN A 184 -9.41 -12.45 -21.39
N VAL A 185 -8.93 -13.69 -21.41
CA VAL A 185 -9.63 -14.81 -22.03
C VAL A 185 -10.58 -15.46 -21.04
N LEU A 186 -11.89 -15.33 -21.28
CA LEU A 186 -12.91 -16.10 -20.56
C LEU A 186 -12.86 -17.56 -20.99
N ARG A 187 -12.91 -18.46 -20.03
CA ARG A 187 -12.73 -19.91 -20.25
C ARG A 187 -13.89 -20.71 -19.66
N SER A 188 -14.19 -21.85 -20.23
CA SER A 188 -15.21 -22.75 -19.69
C SER A 188 -14.74 -23.55 -18.47
N GLN A 189 -13.43 -23.57 -18.18
CA GLN A 189 -12.82 -24.29 -17.05
C GLN A 189 -11.65 -23.50 -16.49
N PRO A 190 -11.30 -23.64 -15.19
CA PRO A 190 -10.20 -22.92 -14.54
C PRO A 190 -8.84 -23.55 -14.94
N ALA A 191 -8.53 -23.53 -16.22
CA ALA A 191 -7.31 -24.08 -16.78
C ALA A 191 -6.91 -23.36 -18.06
N ARG A 192 -5.61 -23.27 -18.31
CA ARG A 192 -5.09 -22.82 -19.61
C ARG A 192 -5.30 -23.92 -20.66
N GLY A 193 -5.73 -23.56 -21.85
CA GLY A 193 -5.93 -24.51 -22.94
C GLY A 193 -6.88 -24.03 -24.02
N ARG A 194 -7.51 -24.97 -24.74
CA ARG A 194 -8.44 -24.68 -25.86
C ARG A 194 -9.89 -24.40 -25.41
N ASN A 195 -10.12 -24.26 -24.15
CA ASN A 195 -11.42 -24.01 -23.49
C ASN A 195 -11.83 -22.53 -23.51
N VAL A 196 -11.46 -21.81 -24.56
CA VAL A 196 -11.78 -20.39 -24.75
C VAL A 196 -13.24 -20.21 -25.09
N LEU A 197 -13.94 -19.34 -24.36
CA LEU A 197 -15.28 -18.88 -24.64
C LEU A 197 -15.22 -17.57 -25.43
N SER A 198 -14.59 -16.56 -24.84
CA SER A 198 -14.56 -15.22 -25.41
C SER A 198 -13.41 -14.38 -24.83
N LEU A 199 -13.31 -13.13 -25.28
CA LEU A 199 -12.43 -12.11 -24.68
C LEU A 199 -13.25 -11.14 -23.84
N VAL A 200 -12.76 -10.79 -22.67
CA VAL A 200 -13.35 -9.81 -21.74
C VAL A 200 -12.45 -8.59 -21.70
N SER A 201 -13.02 -7.42 -21.84
CA SER A 201 -12.33 -6.14 -21.87
C SER A 201 -12.99 -5.15 -20.91
N THR A 202 -12.50 -3.92 -20.86
CA THR A 202 -12.96 -2.86 -19.94
C THR A 202 -14.41 -2.43 -20.10
N ASN A 203 -15.06 -2.73 -21.23
CA ASN A 203 -16.49 -2.45 -21.46
C ASN A 203 -17.39 -3.62 -21.04
N SER A 204 -16.97 -4.37 -20.05
CA SER A 204 -17.69 -5.51 -19.50
C SER A 204 -17.94 -5.30 -18.02
N LEU A 205 -19.13 -5.57 -17.55
CA LEU A 205 -19.42 -5.76 -16.14
C LEU A 205 -19.03 -7.19 -15.78
N ILE A 206 -18.17 -7.36 -14.79
CA ILE A 206 -17.62 -8.63 -14.37
C ILE A 206 -18.03 -8.85 -12.91
N GLU A 207 -18.95 -9.78 -12.68
CA GLU A 207 -19.45 -10.12 -11.36
C GLU A 207 -18.79 -11.42 -10.87
N PRO A 208 -18.12 -11.44 -9.70
CA PRO A 208 -17.53 -12.65 -9.16
C PRO A 208 -18.61 -13.63 -8.68
N LEU A 209 -18.39 -14.92 -8.89
CA LEU A 209 -19.28 -15.98 -8.45
C LEU A 209 -18.62 -17.00 -7.54
N GLU A 210 -17.36 -17.34 -7.80
CA GLU A 210 -16.60 -18.37 -7.07
C GLU A 210 -15.10 -18.18 -7.33
N ILE A 211 -14.27 -18.39 -6.32
CA ILE A 211 -12.81 -18.40 -6.48
C ILE A 211 -12.28 -19.82 -6.32
N GLN A 212 -11.39 -20.19 -7.22
CA GLN A 212 -10.67 -21.47 -7.16
C GLN A 212 -9.19 -21.23 -7.53
N ASP A 213 -8.29 -21.33 -6.56
CA ASP A 213 -6.86 -21.09 -6.73
C ASP A 213 -6.57 -19.72 -7.39
N ASN A 214 -5.99 -19.74 -8.58
CA ASN A 214 -5.66 -18.52 -9.35
C ASN A 214 -6.78 -18.09 -10.34
N TRP A 215 -7.96 -18.66 -10.20
CA TRP A 215 -9.08 -18.44 -11.11
C TRP A 215 -10.30 -17.93 -10.34
N VAL A 216 -11.04 -17.04 -11.00
CA VAL A 216 -12.34 -16.58 -10.53
C VAL A 216 -13.39 -16.95 -11.58
N ARG A 217 -14.46 -17.62 -11.16
CA ARG A 217 -15.65 -17.81 -11.97
C ARG A 217 -16.46 -16.52 -11.93
N VAL A 218 -16.83 -16.05 -13.08
CA VAL A 218 -17.50 -14.77 -13.23
C VAL A 218 -18.73 -14.88 -14.13
N ARG A 219 -19.67 -13.97 -13.91
CA ARG A 219 -20.68 -13.58 -14.91
C ARG A 219 -20.21 -12.31 -15.58
N VAL A 220 -20.18 -12.32 -16.90
CA VAL A 220 -19.73 -11.19 -17.72
C VAL A 220 -20.89 -10.68 -18.54
N THR A 221 -21.31 -9.45 -18.29
CA THR A 221 -22.32 -8.74 -19.10
C THR A 221 -21.64 -7.73 -20.01
N ARG A 222 -21.94 -7.75 -21.30
CA ARG A 222 -21.34 -6.84 -22.29
C ARG A 222 -22.17 -6.68 -23.57
N PRO A 223 -22.13 -5.50 -24.26
CA PRO A 223 -21.44 -4.29 -23.82
C PRO A 223 -22.20 -3.57 -22.70
N VAL A 224 -21.45 -2.83 -21.88
CA VAL A 224 -22.01 -1.99 -20.83
C VAL A 224 -21.55 -0.54 -20.98
N ASN A 225 -22.25 0.37 -20.31
CA ASN A 225 -21.81 1.74 -20.06
C ASN A 225 -21.81 1.95 -18.54
N GLY A 226 -20.61 1.95 -17.94
CA GLY A 226 -20.46 1.76 -16.51
C GLY A 226 -21.09 0.42 -16.09
N CYS A 227 -21.99 0.44 -15.13
CA CYS A 227 -22.72 -0.76 -14.67
C CYS A 227 -24.00 -1.07 -15.44
N GLN A 228 -24.38 -0.26 -16.43
CA GLN A 228 -25.65 -0.41 -17.15
C GLN A 228 -25.47 -1.22 -18.44
N PRO A 229 -26.19 -2.35 -18.61
CA PRO A 229 -26.19 -3.09 -19.85
C PRO A 229 -26.73 -2.24 -21.01
N LEU A 230 -26.01 -2.21 -22.12
CA LEU A 230 -26.47 -1.56 -23.35
C LEU A 230 -27.41 -2.45 -24.13
N THR A 231 -28.17 -1.84 -25.08
CA THR A 231 -29.07 -2.59 -25.97
C THR A 231 -28.29 -3.68 -26.70
N GLY A 232 -28.77 -4.92 -26.57
CA GLY A 232 -28.12 -6.11 -27.14
C GLY A 232 -27.01 -6.70 -26.27
N ALA A 233 -26.85 -6.25 -25.05
CA ALA A 233 -25.93 -6.87 -24.10
C ALA A 233 -26.25 -8.37 -23.91
N ARG A 234 -25.22 -9.15 -23.71
CA ARG A 234 -25.30 -10.60 -23.46
C ARG A 234 -24.54 -10.94 -22.21
N GLU A 235 -25.04 -11.92 -21.50
CA GLU A 235 -24.38 -12.50 -20.34
C GLU A 235 -23.70 -13.82 -20.73
N GLU A 236 -22.53 -14.05 -20.18
CA GLU A 236 -21.75 -15.26 -20.37
C GLU A 236 -21.05 -15.62 -19.05
N GLU A 237 -21.12 -16.88 -18.61
CA GLU A 237 -20.41 -17.33 -17.43
C GLU A 237 -19.15 -18.11 -17.82
N GLY A 238 -18.09 -17.93 -17.05
CA GLY A 238 -16.83 -18.62 -17.25
C GLY A 238 -15.78 -18.27 -16.21
N TRP A 239 -14.55 -18.64 -16.50
CA TRP A 239 -13.41 -18.46 -15.62
C TRP A 239 -12.43 -17.45 -16.20
N LEU A 240 -12.03 -16.48 -15.40
CA LEU A 240 -10.93 -15.54 -15.62
C LEU A 240 -9.78 -15.86 -14.68
N GLN A 241 -8.58 -15.53 -15.08
CA GLN A 241 -7.41 -15.67 -14.22
C GLN A 241 -7.24 -14.38 -13.41
N TRP A 242 -7.45 -14.45 -12.09
CA TRP A 242 -7.28 -13.28 -11.24
C TRP A 242 -5.84 -13.10 -10.75
N LYS A 243 -5.03 -14.18 -10.78
CA LYS A 243 -3.63 -14.18 -10.37
C LYS A 243 -2.81 -15.02 -11.34
N ASN A 244 -1.68 -14.50 -11.79
CA ASN A 244 -0.81 -15.25 -12.69
C ASN A 244 0.07 -16.26 -11.92
N LEU A 245 0.87 -17.05 -12.64
CA LEU A 245 1.77 -18.03 -12.03
C LEU A 245 2.95 -17.39 -11.26
N ALA A 246 3.29 -16.14 -11.54
CA ALA A 246 4.30 -15.39 -10.83
C ALA A 246 3.76 -14.80 -9.51
N GLY A 247 2.44 -14.84 -9.31
CA GLY A 247 1.78 -14.28 -8.14
C GLY A 247 1.23 -12.88 -8.36
N ASP A 248 1.33 -12.31 -9.57
CA ASP A 248 0.81 -10.98 -9.84
C ASP A 248 -0.71 -11.00 -9.94
N VAL A 249 -1.33 -10.03 -9.30
CA VAL A 249 -2.77 -9.80 -9.32
C VAL A 249 -3.16 -9.18 -10.67
N LEU A 250 -4.11 -9.78 -11.36
CA LEU A 250 -4.58 -9.37 -12.69
C LEU A 250 -5.97 -8.74 -12.65
N MET A 251 -6.67 -8.89 -11.54
CA MET A 251 -8.02 -8.35 -11.34
C MET A 251 -8.11 -7.73 -9.94
N LEU A 252 -8.90 -6.69 -9.83
CA LEU A 252 -9.13 -5.96 -8.60
C LEU A 252 -10.64 -5.82 -8.37
N PRO A 253 -11.09 -5.61 -7.13
CA PRO A 253 -12.43 -5.10 -6.88
C PRO A 253 -12.67 -3.84 -7.72
N SER A 254 -13.87 -3.71 -8.29
CA SER A 254 -14.16 -2.57 -9.16
C SER A 254 -14.23 -1.27 -8.36
N ARG A 255 -13.81 -0.19 -8.99
CA ARG A 255 -13.95 1.17 -8.47
C ARG A 255 -15.33 1.77 -8.74
N GLU A 256 -16.13 1.14 -9.59
CA GLU A 256 -17.48 1.59 -9.90
C GLU A 256 -18.45 0.97 -8.89
N ASP A 257 -19.27 1.82 -8.29
CA ASP A 257 -20.39 1.37 -7.46
C ASP A 257 -21.50 0.86 -8.38
N CYS A 258 -21.53 -0.45 -8.56
CA CYS A 258 -22.50 -1.13 -9.37
C CYS A 258 -23.69 -1.68 -8.57
N ALA A 259 -23.73 -1.46 -7.26
CA ALA A 259 -24.87 -1.80 -6.43
C ALA A 259 -26.08 -0.93 -6.82
N GLY A 260 -27.02 -1.53 -7.53
CA GLY A 260 -28.27 -0.91 -7.97
C GLY A 260 -29.34 -0.89 -6.88
#